data_6c4073ef242e2c36a93cd9ca7a6f2f73
#
_entry.id   6c4073ef242e2c36a93cd9ca7a6f2f73
#
_cell.length_a   1.000
_cell.length_b   1.000
_cell.length_c   1.000
_cell.angle_alpha   90.00
_cell.angle_beta   90.00
_cell.angle_gamma   90.00
#
_symmetry.space_group_name_H-M   'P 1'
#
loop_
_entity.id
_entity.type
_entity.pdbx_description
1 polymer ?
#
loop_
_entity_poly.entity_id
_entity_poly.type
_entity_poly.pdbx_seq_one_letter_code
_entity_poly.pdbx_strand_id
1 'polypeptide(L)' 'MTDSPLKTYMNRAGIKSNRELASLTGIKHATVDNIARHPTTARGYQIREIAGACGMSAAEVVEVFTRG' A
#
# COMPACT_ATOMS: atom_id res chain seq x y z
N MET A 1 14.27 13.67 2.31
CA MET A 1 12.91 13.39 1.86
C MET A 1 12.56 11.94 2.15
N THR A 2 11.49 11.74 2.88
CA THR A 2 11.08 10.39 3.26
C THR A 2 10.03 9.87 2.30
N ASP A 3 10.30 8.71 1.70
CA ASP A 3 9.29 8.01 0.93
C ASP A 3 8.25 7.45 1.90
N SER A 4 7.02 7.30 1.43
CA SER A 4 6.02 6.62 2.23
C SER A 4 6.44 5.16 2.44
N PRO A 5 6.06 4.54 3.57
CA PRO A 5 6.35 3.12 3.79
C PRO A 5 5.80 2.24 2.67
N LEU A 6 4.63 2.57 2.16
CA LEU A 6 4.00 1.83 1.07
C LEU A 6 4.88 1.81 -0.18
N LYS A 7 5.47 2.96 -0.52
CA LYS A 7 6.29 3.07 -1.72
C LYS A 7 7.49 2.11 -1.69
N THR A 8 8.12 1.95 -0.55
CA THR A 8 9.24 1.03 -0.38
C THR A 8 8.84 -0.40 -0.76
N TYR A 9 7.69 -0.84 -0.26
CA TYR A 9 7.22 -2.20 -0.53
C TYR A 9 6.72 -2.37 -1.96
N MET A 10 6.14 -1.33 -2.53
CA MET A 10 5.77 -1.34 -3.95
C MET A 10 7.00 -1.52 -4.83
N ASN A 11 8.06 -0.77 -4.55
CA ASN A 11 9.31 -0.89 -5.32
C ASN A 11 9.89 -2.30 -5.24
N ARG A 12 9.87 -2.92 -4.08
CA ARG A 12 10.35 -4.29 -3.88
C ARG A 12 9.53 -5.31 -4.67
N ALA A 13 8.25 -5.03 -4.86
CA ALA A 13 7.34 -5.90 -5.62
C ALA A 13 7.33 -5.58 -7.12
N GLY A 14 8.08 -4.58 -7.55
CA GLY A 14 8.12 -4.18 -8.95
C GLY A 14 6.95 -3.31 -9.37
N ILE A 15 6.21 -2.75 -8.41
CA ILE A 15 5.07 -1.87 -8.67
C ILE A 15 5.60 -0.43 -8.77
N LYS A 16 5.44 0.18 -9.95
CA LYS A 16 6.11 1.45 -10.26
C LYS A 16 5.33 2.69 -9.85
N SER A 17 4.02 2.57 -9.62
CA SER A 17 3.18 3.73 -9.33
C SER A 17 1.96 3.33 -8.52
N ASN A 18 1.34 4.33 -7.89
CA ASN A 18 0.07 4.12 -7.18
C ASN A 18 -1.03 3.69 -8.14
N ARG A 19 -1.00 4.17 -9.38
CA ARG A 19 -1.96 3.76 -10.41
C ARG A 19 -1.84 2.27 -10.70
N GLU A 20 -0.62 1.75 -10.80
CA GLU A 20 -0.39 0.34 -11.02
C GLU A 20 -0.90 -0.49 -9.83
N LEU A 21 -0.62 -0.03 -8.61
CA LEU A 21 -1.13 -0.70 -7.42
C LEU A 21 -2.66 -0.71 -7.40
N ALA A 22 -3.28 0.41 -7.77
CA ALA A 22 -4.74 0.49 -7.86
C ALA A 22 -5.29 -0.53 -8.84
N SER A 23 -4.65 -0.66 -9.99
CA SER A 23 -5.05 -1.64 -11.01
C SER A 23 -4.95 -3.07 -10.49
N LEU A 24 -3.88 -3.39 -9.79
CA LEU A 24 -3.64 -4.73 -9.25
C LEU A 24 -4.59 -5.10 -8.12
N THR A 25 -4.99 -4.13 -7.32
CA THR A 25 -5.81 -4.38 -6.13
C THR A 25 -7.31 -4.16 -6.37
N GLY A 26 -7.67 -3.46 -7.44
CA GLY A 26 -9.05 -3.05 -7.65
C GLY A 26 -9.48 -1.87 -6.78
N ILE A 27 -8.56 -1.26 -6.03
CA ILE A 27 -8.83 -0.07 -5.22
C ILE A 27 -8.74 1.15 -6.14
N LYS A 28 -9.58 2.15 -5.90
CA LYS A 28 -9.55 3.39 -6.70
C LYS A 28 -8.20 4.08 -6.54
N HIS A 29 -7.68 4.64 -7.62
CA HIS A 29 -6.40 5.34 -7.63
C HIS A 29 -6.35 6.45 -6.57
N ALA A 30 -7.40 7.24 -6.45
CA ALA A 30 -7.47 8.30 -5.45
C ALA A 30 -7.37 7.75 -4.02
N THR A 31 -7.95 6.58 -3.79
CA THR A 31 -7.89 5.93 -2.48
C THR A 31 -6.48 5.43 -2.20
N VAL A 32 -5.81 4.85 -3.20
CA VAL A 32 -4.41 4.42 -3.05
C VAL A 32 -3.51 5.61 -2.73
N ASP A 33 -3.71 6.74 -3.42
CA ASP A 33 -2.96 7.97 -3.14
C ASP A 33 -3.16 8.43 -1.71
N ASN A 34 -4.41 8.37 -1.23
CA ASN A 34 -4.72 8.77 0.14
C ASN A 34 -4.04 7.85 1.16
N ILE A 35 -4.07 6.54 0.91
CA ILE A 35 -3.41 5.56 1.78
C ILE A 35 -1.89 5.79 1.80
N ALA A 36 -1.29 6.12 0.65
CA ALA A 36 0.13 6.39 0.58
C ALA A 36 0.52 7.61 1.43
N ARG A 37 -0.33 8.63 1.48
CA ARG A 37 -0.09 9.82 2.30
C ARG A 37 -0.47 9.62 3.77
N HIS A 38 -1.52 8.86 4.02
CA HIS A 38 -2.07 8.64 5.35
C HIS A 38 -2.35 7.15 5.57
N PRO A 39 -1.29 6.35 5.81
CA PRO A 39 -1.43 4.89 5.89
C PRO A 39 -2.45 4.41 6.91
N THR A 40 -2.65 5.17 7.98
CA THR A 40 -3.59 4.78 9.04
C THR A 40 -5.04 4.84 8.59
N THR A 41 -5.34 5.43 7.43
CA THR A 41 -6.69 5.48 6.89
C THR A 41 -7.08 4.21 6.13
N ALA A 42 -6.13 3.31 5.89
CA ALA A 42 -6.40 2.07 5.15
C ALA A 42 -7.35 1.17 5.94
N ARG A 43 -8.34 0.62 5.24
CA ARG A 43 -9.30 -0.32 5.83
C ARG A 43 -8.74 -1.75 5.75
N GLY A 44 -9.30 -2.65 6.56
CA GLY A 44 -8.83 -4.04 6.62
C GLY A 44 -8.76 -4.73 5.25
N TYR A 45 -9.81 -4.60 4.42
CA TYR A 45 -9.80 -5.24 3.11
C TYR A 45 -8.75 -4.62 2.17
N GLN A 46 -8.52 -3.31 2.30
CA GLN A 46 -7.51 -2.63 1.51
C GLN A 46 -6.11 -3.08 1.90
N ILE A 47 -5.88 -3.26 3.18
CA ILE A 47 -4.60 -3.78 3.68
C ILE A 47 -4.34 -5.17 3.11
N ARG A 48 -5.34 -6.04 3.08
CA ARG A 48 -5.20 -7.39 2.53
C ARG A 48 -4.91 -7.36 1.03
N GLU A 49 -5.59 -6.50 0.29
CA GLU A 49 -5.36 -6.36 -1.14
C GLU A 49 -3.95 -5.84 -1.43
N ILE A 50 -3.51 -4.84 -0.70
CA ILE A 50 -2.16 -4.28 -0.84
C ILE A 50 -1.12 -5.34 -0.48
N ALA A 51 -1.34 -6.07 0.61
CA ALA A 51 -0.44 -7.14 1.03
C ALA A 51 -0.29 -8.19 -0.07
N GLY A 52 -1.41 -8.62 -0.65
CA GLY A 52 -1.38 -9.60 -1.75
C GLY A 52 -0.60 -9.09 -2.96
N ALA A 53 -0.81 -7.83 -3.34
CA ALA A 53 -0.12 -7.23 -4.48
C ALA A 53 1.38 -7.07 -4.23
N CYS A 54 1.78 -6.79 -3.00
CA CYS A 54 3.18 -6.57 -2.63
C CYS A 54 3.89 -7.84 -2.16
N GLY A 55 3.21 -8.97 -2.12
CA GLY A 55 3.80 -10.22 -1.65
C GLY A 55 4.10 -10.24 -0.16
N MET A 56 3.31 -9.54 0.63
CA MET A 56 3.46 -9.41 2.08
C MET A 56 2.27 -10.02 2.79
N SER A 57 2.41 -10.32 4.08
CA SER A 57 1.26 -10.67 4.91
C SER A 57 0.53 -9.40 5.32
N ALA A 58 -0.76 -9.52 5.64
CA ALA A 58 -1.55 -8.40 6.12
C ALA A 58 -0.96 -7.84 7.43
N ALA A 59 -0.45 -8.70 8.30
CA ALA A 59 0.19 -8.28 9.55
C ALA A 59 1.41 -7.41 9.31
N GLU A 60 2.22 -7.74 8.30
CA GLU A 60 3.39 -6.93 7.93
C GLU A 60 2.96 -5.55 7.43
N VAL A 61 1.91 -5.48 6.62
CA VAL A 61 1.41 -4.20 6.11
C VAL A 61 0.89 -3.34 7.26
N VAL A 62 0.13 -3.93 8.18
CA VAL A 62 -0.38 -3.22 9.35
C VAL A 62 0.78 -2.65 10.18
N GLU A 63 1.82 -3.46 10.42
CA GLU A 63 2.98 -3.01 11.16
C GLU A 63 3.66 -1.82 10.49
N VAL A 64 3.86 -1.90 9.18
CA VAL A 64 4.48 -0.81 8.41
C VAL A 64 3.63 0.45 8.48
N PHE A 65 2.32 0.32 8.31
CA PHE A 65 1.41 1.46 8.29
C PHE A 65 1.31 2.13 9.67
N THR A 66 1.41 1.36 10.75
CA THR A 66 1.34 1.94 12.10
C THR A 66 2.64 2.60 12.53
N ARG A 67 3.75 2.21 11.94
CA ARG A 67 5.05 2.86 12.22
C ARG A 67 5.13 4.27 11.63
N GLY A 68 4.41 4.46 10.59
CA GLY A 68 4.50 5.63 9.91
C GLY A 68 4.20 6.54 9.32
#